data_6512ec8a457a9508c1b8c282fcbb065c
#
_entry.id   6512ec8a457a9508c1b8c282fcbb065c
#
_cell.length_a   1.000
_cell.length_b   1.000
_cell.length_c   1.000
_cell.angle_alpha   90.00
_cell.angle_beta   90.00
_cell.angle_gamma   90.00
#
_symmetry.space_group_name_H-M   'P 1'
#
loop_
_entity.id
_entity.type
_entity.pdbx_description
1 polymer ?
#
loop_
_entity_poly.entity_id
_entity_poly.type
_entity_poly.pdbx_seq_one_letter_code
_entity_poly.pdbx_strand_id
1 'polypeptide(L)'
;MARNSLTWNSSTCKACQPVNLSTRQLYLNQQDMTPIAILATVLAYFAVLFLVSSIARRNVDNAAFFTGSRQSKGYMVAFAMIGASISGVTYVSVPGMVSQSGFGYLQLVLGFIAGQLIVAFVLTPLFYRLQLTSVYEYLRNRFGQQAYHTGAWFFFISKMLGAAVRLFLVCFTLQLLAFGPLGIPFWVNVALSVGCVWFYTHKGGVKSVIWADLIKTTCLIVSVALCIWFIAGDLQLSFSGVVSHISQSDMSRMFFFDDVNNKQFFFKQFFAGIFTTIAMTGLDQDMMQRNLSCRNSRESQKNMVISILLQFIVVAAFLMLGVLLYEEAARHGVTATGDQLFPTIATGGLLPGVVGVLFIVGLSASAYNAAGSALTALTTSFTVDILGAGKRSESEVTRMRKRVHIGMAVVMGLSIIVFNVLNNTSVVDAVYTLASYTYGPILGLFAFGILVKRPVRDRWIPLVALASPLLCWVLDRHSEAWFNGYHFSYELLILNALFTFVGLCLLIKRGEAAQKI
;
A
#
# COMPACT_ATOMS: atom_id res chain seq x y z
N MET A 1 13.81 -10.71 -35.26
CA MET A 1 14.20 -12.15 -35.13
C MET A 1 15.53 -12.23 -34.42
N ALA A 2 15.53 -12.66 -33.18
CA ALA A 2 16.58 -13.37 -32.45
C ALA A 2 16.14 -13.48 -30.99
N ARG A 3 15.59 -14.62 -30.62
CA ARG A 3 15.39 -15.03 -29.22
C ARG A 3 16.76 -15.36 -28.64
N ASN A 4 17.31 -14.51 -27.79
CA ASN A 4 18.39 -14.90 -26.90
C ASN A 4 17.79 -15.57 -25.66
N SER A 5 17.69 -16.89 -25.73
CA SER A 5 17.52 -17.76 -24.56
C SER A 5 18.84 -17.77 -23.80
N LEU A 6 18.91 -17.04 -22.69
CA LEU A 6 19.98 -17.22 -21.69
C LEU A 6 19.79 -18.60 -21.04
N THR A 7 20.48 -19.59 -21.58
CA THR A 7 20.65 -20.90 -20.94
C THR A 7 21.62 -20.71 -19.77
N TRP A 8 21.12 -20.87 -18.57
CA TRP A 8 21.91 -20.95 -17.35
C TRP A 8 22.86 -22.15 -17.44
N ASN A 9 24.15 -21.89 -17.47
CA ASN A 9 25.17 -22.91 -17.45
C ASN A 9 25.50 -23.29 -15.99
N SER A 10 24.97 -24.43 -15.54
CA SER A 10 25.06 -24.95 -14.17
C SER A 10 26.50 -25.36 -13.73
N SER A 11 27.50 -25.19 -14.60
CA SER A 11 28.86 -25.70 -14.33
C SER A 11 29.84 -24.71 -13.68
N THR A 12 29.42 -23.44 -13.39
CA THR A 12 30.33 -22.43 -12.80
C THR A 12 29.94 -21.96 -11.40
N CYS A 13 28.84 -22.46 -10.82
CA CYS A 13 28.43 -22.10 -9.47
C CYS A 13 29.11 -23.04 -8.44
N LYS A 14 30.17 -22.56 -7.76
CA LYS A 14 30.81 -23.26 -6.63
C LYS A 14 29.90 -23.55 -5.43
N ALA A 15 28.63 -23.09 -5.47
CA ALA A 15 27.61 -23.30 -4.43
C ALA A 15 26.80 -24.59 -4.62
N CYS A 16 26.95 -25.32 -5.72
CA CYS A 16 26.24 -26.57 -5.96
C CYS A 16 27.02 -27.80 -5.39
N GLN A 17 27.39 -27.75 -4.11
CA GLN A 17 27.77 -29.00 -3.43
C GLN A 17 26.51 -29.72 -2.93
N PRO A 18 26.38 -31.06 -3.09
CA PRO A 18 25.24 -31.83 -2.62
C PRO A 18 25.11 -31.70 -1.11
N VAL A 19 23.98 -31.20 -0.65
CA VAL A 19 23.58 -31.10 0.77
C VAL A 19 23.74 -32.50 1.42
N ASN A 20 24.44 -32.53 2.53
CA ASN A 20 24.71 -33.75 3.29
C ASN A 20 23.37 -34.46 3.65
N LEU A 21 23.24 -35.73 3.35
CA LEU A 21 22.03 -36.56 3.53
C LEU A 21 21.45 -36.49 4.95
N SER A 22 22.27 -36.19 5.97
CA SER A 22 21.85 -36.01 7.36
C SER A 22 21.02 -34.74 7.60
N THR A 23 21.34 -33.66 6.89
CA THR A 23 20.59 -32.40 6.91
C THR A 23 19.24 -32.58 6.19
N ARG A 24 19.24 -33.32 5.08
CA ARG A 24 18.02 -33.62 4.33
C ARG A 24 16.99 -34.41 5.15
N GLN A 25 17.42 -35.29 6.06
CA GLN A 25 16.53 -36.04 6.96
C GLN A 25 15.94 -35.19 8.10
N LEU A 26 16.65 -34.13 8.53
CA LEU A 26 16.11 -33.17 9.51
C LEU A 26 15.02 -32.29 8.90
N TYR A 27 15.12 -31.96 7.60
CA TYR A 27 14.10 -31.16 6.89
C TYR A 27 12.87 -31.98 6.48
N LEU A 28 12.99 -33.29 6.24
CA LEU A 28 11.87 -34.19 5.94
C LEU A 28 10.89 -34.35 7.11
N ASN A 29 11.26 -33.91 8.32
CA ASN A 29 10.39 -33.87 9.50
C ASN A 29 9.72 -32.50 9.75
N GLN A 30 10.01 -31.46 8.96
CA GLN A 30 9.29 -30.20 9.00
C GLN A 30 8.00 -30.36 8.19
N GLN A 31 6.89 -30.51 8.90
CA GLN A 31 5.57 -30.63 8.28
C GLN A 31 5.16 -29.30 7.66
N ASP A 32 4.82 -29.32 6.37
CA ASP A 32 4.11 -28.23 5.71
C ASP A 32 2.93 -27.77 6.57
N MET A 33 2.70 -26.45 6.63
CA MET A 33 1.48 -25.96 7.28
C MET A 33 0.27 -26.47 6.50
N THR A 34 -0.53 -27.33 7.13
CA THR A 34 -1.75 -27.82 6.48
C THR A 34 -2.73 -26.68 6.19
N PRO A 35 -3.54 -26.74 5.11
CA PRO A 35 -4.56 -25.76 4.81
C PRO A 35 -5.47 -25.41 5.99
N ILE A 36 -5.79 -26.43 6.82
CA ILE A 36 -6.59 -26.27 8.02
C ILE A 36 -5.85 -25.48 9.09
N ALA A 37 -4.54 -25.70 9.28
CA ALA A 37 -3.73 -24.94 10.23
C ALA A 37 -3.62 -23.45 9.82
N ILE A 38 -3.52 -23.17 8.52
CA ILE A 38 -3.53 -21.80 8.00
C ILE A 38 -4.86 -21.10 8.31
N LEU A 39 -5.98 -21.76 7.99
CA LEU A 39 -7.32 -21.21 8.29
C LEU A 39 -7.55 -21.05 9.80
N ALA A 40 -7.10 -22.01 10.62
CA ALA A 40 -7.16 -21.89 12.07
C ALA A 40 -6.34 -20.69 12.60
N THR A 41 -5.17 -20.43 12.02
CA THR A 41 -4.34 -19.25 12.35
C THR A 41 -5.06 -17.94 12.01
N VAL A 42 -5.69 -17.85 10.82
CA VAL A 42 -6.50 -16.69 10.43
C VAL A 42 -7.70 -16.49 11.38
N LEU A 43 -8.40 -17.56 11.73
CA LEU A 43 -9.53 -17.50 12.66
C LEU A 43 -9.07 -17.08 14.07
N ALA A 44 -7.95 -17.61 14.56
CA ALA A 44 -7.36 -17.20 15.84
C ALA A 44 -7.00 -15.71 15.83
N TYR A 45 -6.41 -15.20 14.75
CA TYR A 45 -6.14 -13.78 14.57
C TYR A 45 -7.43 -12.95 14.66
N PHE A 46 -8.52 -13.34 13.97
CA PHE A 46 -9.79 -12.65 14.08
C PHE A 46 -10.38 -12.72 15.50
N ALA A 47 -10.28 -13.85 16.19
CA ALA A 47 -10.72 -13.97 17.58
C ALA A 47 -9.99 -12.97 18.50
N VAL A 48 -8.67 -12.82 18.34
CA VAL A 48 -7.87 -11.81 19.05
C VAL A 48 -8.32 -10.40 18.70
N LEU A 49 -8.55 -10.09 17.43
CA LEU A 49 -9.08 -8.78 17.01
C LEU A 49 -10.42 -8.46 17.65
N PHE A 50 -11.33 -9.42 17.71
CA PHE A 50 -12.65 -9.24 18.34
C PHE A 50 -12.52 -9.02 19.85
N LEU A 51 -11.65 -9.74 20.52
CA LEU A 51 -11.36 -9.55 21.95
C LEU A 51 -10.82 -8.15 22.20
N VAL A 52 -9.80 -7.72 21.47
CA VAL A 52 -9.19 -6.38 21.59
C VAL A 52 -10.23 -5.29 21.28
N SER A 53 -11.02 -5.45 20.23
CA SER A 53 -12.10 -4.51 19.88
C SER A 53 -13.17 -4.43 20.99
N SER A 54 -13.52 -5.54 21.61
CA SER A 54 -14.50 -5.60 22.70
C SER A 54 -14.01 -4.91 23.97
N ILE A 55 -12.72 -5.06 24.29
CA ILE A 55 -12.08 -4.41 25.45
C ILE A 55 -11.95 -2.90 25.21
N ALA A 56 -11.49 -2.50 24.01
CA ALA A 56 -11.31 -1.09 23.65
C ALA A 56 -12.63 -0.29 23.64
N ARG A 57 -13.77 -0.97 23.45
CA ARG A 57 -15.11 -0.37 23.38
C ARG A 57 -15.63 0.17 24.72
N ARG A 58 -15.11 -0.26 25.87
CA ARG A 58 -15.68 0.06 27.20
C ARG A 58 -15.68 1.55 27.59
N ASN A 59 -14.94 2.45 26.86
CA ASN A 59 -14.76 3.85 27.24
C ASN A 59 -14.64 4.82 26.03
N VAL A 60 -15.41 4.65 24.96
CA VAL A 60 -15.29 5.51 23.77
C VAL A 60 -16.51 6.41 23.65
N ASP A 61 -16.31 7.72 23.88
CA ASP A 61 -17.24 8.80 23.56
C ASP A 61 -17.23 9.05 22.04
N ASN A 62 -18.35 9.51 21.46
CA ASN A 62 -18.47 9.77 20.01
C ASN A 62 -17.41 10.75 19.47
N ALA A 63 -16.98 11.73 20.27
CA ALA A 63 -15.90 12.65 19.92
C ALA A 63 -14.55 11.93 19.82
N ALA A 64 -14.27 10.94 20.69
CA ALA A 64 -13.07 10.14 20.64
C ALA A 64 -13.03 9.17 19.44
N PHE A 65 -14.21 8.80 18.92
CA PHE A 65 -14.35 7.98 17.71
C PHE A 65 -13.82 8.67 16.44
N PHE A 66 -14.08 9.97 16.30
CA PHE A 66 -13.72 10.73 15.10
C PHE A 66 -12.34 11.42 15.20
N THR A 67 -11.90 11.83 16.39
CA THR A 67 -10.69 12.67 16.54
C THR A 67 -9.53 12.01 17.28
N GLY A 68 -9.69 10.75 17.75
CA GLY A 68 -8.63 10.07 18.52
C GLY A 68 -8.21 10.81 19.80
N SER A 69 -9.04 11.78 20.27
CA SER A 69 -8.83 12.62 21.47
C SER A 69 -7.59 13.50 21.46
N ARG A 70 -6.80 13.59 20.37
CA ARG A 70 -5.53 14.35 20.22
C ARG A 70 -4.53 14.15 21.38
N GLN A 71 -4.58 12.98 22.05
CA GLN A 71 -3.78 12.67 23.25
C GLN A 71 -2.87 11.44 23.08
N SER A 72 -2.73 10.92 21.87
CA SER A 72 -1.88 9.77 21.60
C SER A 72 -0.41 10.13 21.81
N LYS A 73 0.33 9.29 22.56
CA LYS A 73 1.77 9.49 22.79
C LYS A 73 2.51 9.42 21.45
N GLY A 74 3.41 10.37 21.17
CA GLY A 74 4.07 10.52 19.87
C GLY A 74 4.73 9.24 19.34
N TYR A 75 5.40 8.44 20.20
CA TYR A 75 6.02 7.19 19.78
C TYR A 75 4.99 6.13 19.33
N MET A 76 3.79 6.08 19.91
CA MET A 76 2.73 5.16 19.48
C MET A 76 2.19 5.58 18.10
N VAL A 77 2.07 6.88 17.85
CA VAL A 77 1.66 7.41 16.56
C VAL A 77 2.71 7.12 15.49
N ALA A 78 4.00 7.34 15.78
CA ALA A 78 5.09 7.03 14.86
C ALA A 78 5.09 5.54 14.48
N PHE A 79 4.94 4.63 15.46
CA PHE A 79 4.91 3.19 15.20
C PHE A 79 3.64 2.76 14.44
N ALA A 80 2.49 3.35 14.76
CA ALA A 80 1.25 3.13 14.00
C ALA A 80 1.36 3.65 12.56
N MET A 81 2.09 4.74 12.33
CA MET A 81 2.36 5.27 10.98
C MET A 81 3.23 4.32 10.17
N ILE A 82 4.27 3.72 10.76
CA ILE A 82 5.06 2.67 10.10
C ILE A 82 4.13 1.53 9.68
N GLY A 83 3.30 1.05 10.61
CA GLY A 83 2.32 0.01 10.33
C GLY A 83 1.31 0.38 9.24
N ALA A 84 0.92 1.64 9.13
CA ALA A 84 0.03 2.12 8.07
C ALA A 84 0.74 2.20 6.70
N SER A 85 2.04 2.53 6.69
CA SER A 85 2.86 2.65 5.48
C SER A 85 3.31 1.29 4.95
N ILE A 86 3.66 0.35 5.84
CA ILE A 86 4.03 -1.02 5.47
C ILE A 86 2.74 -1.84 5.31
N SER A 87 2.37 -2.09 4.07
CA SER A 87 1.19 -2.89 3.75
C SER A 87 1.55 -4.37 3.55
N GLY A 88 0.54 -5.25 3.51
CA GLY A 88 0.73 -6.65 3.11
C GLY A 88 1.33 -6.79 1.71
N VAL A 89 1.07 -5.81 0.84
CA VAL A 89 1.69 -5.74 -0.49
C VAL A 89 3.20 -5.54 -0.37
N THR A 90 3.66 -4.61 0.45
CA THR A 90 5.10 -4.43 0.70
C THR A 90 5.73 -5.71 1.27
N TYR A 91 5.01 -6.39 2.16
CA TYR A 91 5.49 -7.60 2.84
C TYR A 91 5.71 -8.79 1.91
N VAL A 92 4.83 -9.00 0.93
CA VAL A 92 4.86 -10.16 0.01
C VAL A 92 5.51 -9.81 -1.32
N SER A 93 5.09 -8.69 -1.93
CA SER A 93 5.50 -8.36 -3.29
C SER A 93 6.92 -7.79 -3.38
N VAL A 94 7.39 -7.06 -2.34
CA VAL A 94 8.74 -6.47 -2.39
C VAL A 94 9.83 -7.54 -2.36
N PRO A 95 9.79 -8.58 -1.51
CA PRO A 95 10.71 -9.70 -1.64
C PRO A 95 10.58 -10.43 -2.99
N GLY A 96 9.36 -10.62 -3.46
CA GLY A 96 9.08 -11.34 -4.71
C GLY A 96 9.58 -10.66 -5.98
N MET A 97 9.66 -9.32 -6.01
CA MET A 97 10.08 -8.58 -7.21
C MET A 97 11.59 -8.52 -7.42
N VAL A 98 12.40 -8.94 -6.44
CA VAL A 98 13.86 -8.79 -6.45
C VAL A 98 14.50 -9.46 -7.67
N SER A 99 14.01 -10.61 -8.12
CA SER A 99 14.55 -11.30 -9.30
C SER A 99 14.42 -10.50 -10.60
N GLN A 100 13.41 -9.61 -10.70
CA GLN A 100 13.14 -8.83 -11.91
C GLN A 100 13.69 -7.41 -11.84
N SER A 101 13.67 -6.80 -10.66
CA SER A 101 13.99 -5.38 -10.47
C SER A 101 15.19 -5.12 -9.57
N GLY A 102 15.83 -6.17 -9.06
CA GLY A 102 16.88 -6.02 -8.07
C GLY A 102 16.41 -5.19 -6.87
N PHE A 103 17.28 -4.36 -6.35
CA PHE A 103 16.98 -3.40 -5.30
C PHE A 103 16.47 -2.05 -5.86
N GLY A 104 16.06 -1.99 -7.14
CA GLY A 104 15.54 -0.79 -7.79
C GLY A 104 14.37 -0.12 -7.06
N TYR A 105 13.57 -0.89 -6.30
CA TYR A 105 12.51 -0.33 -5.46
C TYR A 105 13.03 0.65 -4.38
N LEU A 106 14.29 0.55 -3.94
CA LEU A 106 14.88 1.54 -3.03
C LEU A 106 15.00 2.93 -3.65
N GLN A 107 15.16 3.04 -4.97
CA GLN A 107 15.16 4.31 -5.68
C GLN A 107 13.82 5.06 -5.49
N LEU A 108 12.71 4.31 -5.58
CA LEU A 108 11.36 4.84 -5.32
C LEU A 108 11.23 5.26 -3.85
N VAL A 109 11.75 4.45 -2.91
CA VAL A 109 11.70 4.74 -1.46
C VAL A 109 12.56 5.94 -1.09
N LEU A 110 13.69 6.18 -1.76
CA LEU A 110 14.44 7.44 -1.63
C LEU A 110 13.59 8.64 -2.05
N GLY A 111 12.81 8.48 -3.13
CA GLY A 111 11.79 9.47 -3.51
C GLY A 111 10.73 9.65 -2.43
N PHE A 112 10.28 8.57 -1.77
CA PHE A 112 9.32 8.67 -0.65
C PHE A 112 9.89 9.52 0.50
N ILE A 113 11.17 9.40 0.82
CA ILE A 113 11.80 10.22 1.87
C ILE A 113 11.68 11.70 1.49
N ALA A 114 12.08 12.08 0.28
CA ALA A 114 12.01 13.46 -0.18
C ALA A 114 10.55 13.98 -0.23
N GLY A 115 9.62 13.18 -0.74
CA GLY A 115 8.19 13.49 -0.75
C GLY A 115 7.61 13.67 0.66
N GLN A 116 7.98 12.80 1.59
CA GLN A 116 7.53 12.88 2.99
C GLN A 116 8.03 14.15 3.69
N LEU A 117 9.25 14.61 3.38
CA LEU A 117 9.76 15.88 3.87
C LEU A 117 8.92 17.06 3.34
N ILE A 118 8.52 17.03 2.06
CA ILE A 118 7.62 18.05 1.49
C ILE A 118 6.27 18.00 2.22
N VAL A 119 5.68 16.84 2.43
CA VAL A 119 4.41 16.71 3.15
C VAL A 119 4.55 17.24 4.59
N ALA A 120 5.62 16.86 5.29
CA ALA A 120 5.84 17.24 6.68
C ALA A 120 6.07 18.77 6.85
N PHE A 121 6.84 19.39 5.97
CA PHE A 121 7.27 20.76 6.14
C PHE A 121 6.47 21.79 5.33
N VAL A 122 5.72 21.36 4.30
CA VAL A 122 4.90 22.25 3.47
C VAL A 122 3.41 22.02 3.72
N LEU A 123 2.91 20.79 3.50
CA LEU A 123 1.46 20.52 3.55
C LEU A 123 0.94 20.47 4.99
N THR A 124 1.64 19.81 5.90
CA THR A 124 1.19 19.68 7.30
C THR A 124 1.03 21.04 7.98
N PRO A 125 2.01 21.96 7.95
CA PRO A 125 1.82 23.31 8.50
C PRO A 125 0.67 24.07 7.85
N LEU A 126 0.49 23.95 6.54
CA LEU A 126 -0.60 24.58 5.82
C LEU A 126 -1.97 24.11 6.36
N PHE A 127 -2.16 22.79 6.51
CA PHE A 127 -3.41 22.23 7.00
C PHE A 127 -3.68 22.53 8.48
N TYR A 128 -2.64 22.56 9.33
CA TYR A 128 -2.77 23.02 10.72
C TYR A 128 -3.16 24.50 10.79
N ARG A 129 -2.59 25.36 9.94
CA ARG A 129 -2.92 26.80 9.89
C ARG A 129 -4.35 27.04 9.44
N LEU A 130 -4.82 26.27 8.45
CA LEU A 130 -6.17 26.42 7.90
C LEU A 130 -7.25 25.70 8.74
N GLN A 131 -6.87 24.99 9.83
CA GLN A 131 -7.78 24.28 10.72
C GLN A 131 -8.73 23.31 9.96
N LEU A 132 -8.27 22.71 8.86
CA LEU A 132 -9.10 21.88 8.01
C LEU A 132 -9.58 20.62 8.72
N THR A 133 -10.86 20.28 8.53
CA THR A 133 -11.46 19.03 8.97
C THR A 133 -11.28 17.94 7.91
N SER A 134 -11.33 18.34 6.65
CA SER A 134 -11.06 17.48 5.49
C SER A 134 -10.03 18.14 4.58
N VAL A 135 -9.10 17.32 4.05
CA VAL A 135 -8.12 17.77 3.06
C VAL A 135 -8.80 18.43 1.86
N TYR A 136 -9.94 17.88 1.42
CA TYR A 136 -10.68 18.37 0.24
C TYR A 136 -11.45 19.67 0.51
N GLU A 137 -11.68 20.05 1.77
CA GLU A 137 -12.24 21.34 2.13
C GLU A 137 -11.37 22.51 1.62
N TYR A 138 -10.06 22.28 1.52
CA TYR A 138 -9.15 23.19 0.84
C TYR A 138 -9.60 23.51 -0.60
N LEU A 139 -9.99 22.47 -1.37
CA LEU A 139 -10.44 22.66 -2.75
C LEU A 139 -11.75 23.47 -2.82
N ARG A 140 -12.66 23.26 -1.86
CA ARG A 140 -13.90 24.05 -1.77
C ARG A 140 -13.59 25.52 -1.51
N ASN A 141 -12.75 25.79 -0.54
CA ASN A 141 -12.39 27.16 -0.16
C ASN A 141 -11.60 27.86 -1.26
N ARG A 142 -10.84 27.09 -2.04
CA ARG A 142 -9.94 27.63 -3.09
C ARG A 142 -10.62 27.82 -4.44
N PHE A 143 -11.48 26.90 -4.86
CA PHE A 143 -12.05 26.86 -6.21
C PHE A 143 -13.57 26.91 -6.21
N GLY A 144 -14.22 26.12 -5.35
CA GLY A 144 -15.66 26.00 -5.27
C GLY A 144 -16.15 24.57 -5.04
N GLN A 145 -17.47 24.41 -5.13
CA GLN A 145 -18.14 23.15 -4.78
C GLN A 145 -17.85 22.01 -5.75
N GLN A 146 -17.66 22.33 -7.05
CA GLN A 146 -17.39 21.30 -8.05
C GLN A 146 -15.98 20.71 -7.87
N ALA A 147 -14.99 21.54 -7.55
CA ALA A 147 -13.63 21.08 -7.21
C ALA A 147 -13.62 20.19 -5.97
N TYR A 148 -14.39 20.54 -4.93
CA TYR A 148 -14.56 19.70 -3.73
C TYR A 148 -15.10 18.33 -4.08
N HIS A 149 -16.22 18.26 -4.81
CA HIS A 149 -16.83 16.98 -5.22
C HIS A 149 -15.89 16.18 -6.14
N THR A 150 -15.19 16.85 -7.05
CA THR A 150 -14.22 16.19 -7.93
C THR A 150 -13.12 15.53 -7.12
N GLY A 151 -12.50 16.24 -6.19
CA GLY A 151 -11.47 15.68 -5.32
C GLY A 151 -11.99 14.53 -4.46
N ALA A 152 -13.19 14.68 -3.90
CA ALA A 152 -13.83 13.64 -3.08
C ALA A 152 -14.14 12.36 -3.89
N TRP A 153 -14.62 12.48 -5.13
CA TRP A 153 -14.88 11.33 -6.01
C TRP A 153 -13.61 10.62 -6.45
N PHE A 154 -12.58 11.35 -6.86
CA PHE A 154 -11.29 10.75 -7.21
C PHE A 154 -10.65 10.05 -6.02
N PHE A 155 -10.71 10.63 -4.83
CA PHE A 155 -10.28 9.97 -3.60
C PHE A 155 -11.08 8.70 -3.33
N PHE A 156 -12.41 8.77 -3.46
CA PHE A 156 -13.29 7.62 -3.25
C PHE A 156 -12.89 6.45 -4.14
N ILE A 157 -12.72 6.70 -5.44
CA ILE A 157 -12.31 5.68 -6.42
C ILE A 157 -10.92 5.14 -6.07
N SER A 158 -9.96 6.03 -5.81
CA SER A 158 -8.59 5.65 -5.44
C SER A 158 -8.55 4.77 -4.19
N LYS A 159 -9.29 5.17 -3.15
CA LYS A 159 -9.33 4.46 -1.88
C LYS A 159 -9.98 3.10 -2.01
N MET A 160 -11.09 3.00 -2.78
CA MET A 160 -11.79 1.74 -3.05
C MET A 160 -10.89 0.76 -3.80
N LEU A 161 -10.30 1.19 -4.93
CA LEU A 161 -9.43 0.34 -5.74
C LEU A 161 -8.16 -0.05 -4.98
N GLY A 162 -7.51 0.92 -4.31
CA GLY A 162 -6.32 0.64 -3.51
C GLY A 162 -6.56 -0.31 -2.34
N ALA A 163 -7.74 -0.27 -1.71
CA ALA A 163 -8.12 -1.21 -0.65
C ALA A 163 -8.43 -2.60 -1.22
N ALA A 164 -9.15 -2.65 -2.36
CA ALA A 164 -9.48 -3.91 -3.03
C ALA A 164 -8.21 -4.66 -3.47
N VAL A 165 -7.23 -3.97 -4.07
CA VAL A 165 -5.96 -4.57 -4.51
C VAL A 165 -5.13 -5.08 -3.31
N ARG A 166 -5.11 -4.34 -2.19
CA ARG A 166 -4.42 -4.83 -0.97
C ARG A 166 -5.09 -6.05 -0.36
N LEU A 167 -6.42 -6.09 -0.35
CA LEU A 167 -7.16 -7.25 0.15
C LEU A 167 -7.08 -8.44 -0.83
N PHE A 168 -7.00 -8.16 -2.14
CA PHE A 168 -6.77 -9.19 -3.16
C PHE A 168 -5.53 -10.02 -2.86
N LEU A 169 -4.41 -9.40 -2.48
CA LEU A 169 -3.17 -10.13 -2.20
C LEU A 169 -3.37 -11.18 -1.09
N VAL A 170 -4.12 -10.86 -0.04
CA VAL A 170 -4.44 -11.85 1.01
C VAL A 170 -5.38 -12.93 0.49
N CYS A 171 -6.41 -12.56 -0.25
CA CYS A 171 -7.30 -13.55 -0.87
C CYS A 171 -6.51 -14.47 -1.81
N PHE A 172 -5.57 -13.91 -2.60
CA PHE A 172 -4.70 -14.68 -3.49
C PHE A 172 -3.78 -15.63 -2.70
N THR A 173 -3.12 -15.14 -1.66
CA THR A 173 -2.26 -15.96 -0.81
C THR A 173 -3.06 -17.07 -0.10
N LEU A 174 -4.22 -16.76 0.46
CA LEU A 174 -5.08 -17.75 1.11
C LEU A 174 -5.66 -18.75 0.09
N GLN A 175 -5.92 -18.32 -1.16
CA GLN A 175 -6.31 -19.21 -2.23
C GLN A 175 -5.20 -20.21 -2.57
N LEU A 176 -3.97 -19.72 -2.69
CA LEU A 176 -2.80 -20.54 -2.97
C LEU A 176 -2.56 -21.57 -1.86
N LEU A 177 -2.62 -21.16 -0.60
CA LEU A 177 -2.15 -21.95 0.53
C LEU A 177 -3.25 -22.80 1.20
N ALA A 178 -4.52 -22.37 1.14
CA ALA A 178 -5.58 -23.01 1.91
C ALA A 178 -6.83 -23.33 1.08
N PHE A 179 -7.48 -22.33 0.49
CA PHE A 179 -8.77 -22.54 -0.17
C PHE A 179 -8.66 -23.37 -1.46
N GLY A 180 -7.59 -23.17 -2.27
CA GLY A 180 -7.34 -23.93 -3.49
C GLY A 180 -7.13 -25.43 -3.21
N PRO A 181 -6.20 -25.80 -2.31
CA PRO A 181 -6.02 -27.20 -1.90
C PRO A 181 -7.28 -27.88 -1.34
N LEU A 182 -8.19 -27.08 -0.74
CA LEU A 182 -9.50 -27.58 -0.26
C LEU A 182 -10.59 -27.61 -1.35
N GLY A 183 -10.26 -27.25 -2.59
CA GLY A 183 -11.22 -27.19 -3.70
C GLY A 183 -12.24 -26.06 -3.61
N ILE A 184 -12.00 -25.05 -2.76
CA ILE A 184 -12.91 -23.93 -2.55
C ILE A 184 -12.62 -22.84 -3.60
N PRO A 185 -13.63 -22.39 -4.38
CA PRO A 185 -13.41 -21.39 -5.43
C PRO A 185 -13.08 -20.00 -4.87
N PHE A 186 -12.33 -19.22 -5.65
CA PHE A 186 -11.80 -17.90 -5.25
C PHE A 186 -12.88 -16.92 -4.77
N TRP A 187 -14.05 -16.92 -5.41
CA TRP A 187 -15.14 -16.00 -5.02
C TRP A 187 -15.68 -16.27 -3.60
N VAL A 188 -15.64 -17.53 -3.12
CA VAL A 188 -16.01 -17.88 -1.74
C VAL A 188 -15.00 -17.33 -0.76
N ASN A 189 -13.71 -17.49 -1.05
CA ASN A 189 -12.62 -16.89 -0.26
C ASN A 189 -12.79 -15.36 -0.16
N VAL A 190 -13.05 -14.67 -1.30
CA VAL A 190 -13.30 -13.22 -1.32
C VAL A 190 -14.51 -12.86 -0.48
N ALA A 191 -15.62 -13.59 -0.61
CA ALA A 191 -16.85 -13.34 0.15
C ALA A 191 -16.61 -13.48 1.67
N LEU A 192 -15.90 -14.53 2.09
CA LEU A 192 -15.52 -14.75 3.49
C LEU A 192 -14.59 -13.63 3.99
N SER A 193 -13.54 -13.29 3.23
CA SER A 193 -12.58 -12.26 3.59
C SER A 193 -13.25 -10.88 3.75
N VAL A 194 -14.05 -10.47 2.78
CA VAL A 194 -14.80 -9.21 2.83
C VAL A 194 -15.87 -9.24 3.93
N GLY A 195 -16.53 -10.38 4.12
CA GLY A 195 -17.48 -10.61 5.22
C GLY A 195 -16.85 -10.40 6.59
N CYS A 196 -15.65 -10.95 6.81
CA CYS A 196 -14.87 -10.74 8.03
C CYS A 196 -14.51 -9.26 8.24
N VAL A 197 -14.06 -8.56 7.18
CA VAL A 197 -13.78 -7.11 7.24
C VAL A 197 -15.03 -6.33 7.63
N TRP A 198 -16.15 -6.58 6.95
CA TRP A 198 -17.42 -5.93 7.26
C TRP A 198 -17.87 -6.19 8.70
N PHE A 199 -17.75 -7.42 9.17
CA PHE A 199 -18.22 -7.81 10.50
C PHE A 199 -17.44 -7.13 11.62
N TYR A 200 -16.09 -7.05 11.52
CA TYR A 200 -15.31 -6.42 12.57
C TYR A 200 -15.38 -4.89 12.52
N THR A 201 -15.51 -4.28 11.33
CA THR A 201 -15.60 -2.82 11.19
C THR A 201 -16.95 -2.26 11.63
N HIS A 202 -17.99 -3.07 11.59
CA HIS A 202 -19.33 -2.67 12.04
C HIS A 202 -19.36 -2.19 13.52
N LYS A 203 -18.45 -2.67 14.36
CA LYS A 203 -18.40 -2.39 15.81
C LYS A 203 -17.09 -1.72 16.29
N GLY A 204 -16.08 -1.57 15.41
CA GLY A 204 -14.75 -1.08 15.78
C GLY A 204 -14.64 0.45 15.90
N GLY A 205 -13.82 0.94 16.83
CA GLY A 205 -13.42 2.33 16.97
C GLY A 205 -11.92 2.54 16.72
N VAL A 206 -11.49 3.80 16.54
CA VAL A 206 -10.09 4.18 16.17
C VAL A 206 -9.04 3.61 17.15
N LYS A 207 -9.34 3.49 18.44
CA LYS A 207 -8.42 2.90 19.44
C LYS A 207 -8.07 1.44 19.16
N SER A 208 -9.03 0.65 18.64
CA SER A 208 -8.77 -0.75 18.29
C SER A 208 -7.84 -0.89 17.08
N VAL A 209 -7.89 0.07 16.16
CA VAL A 209 -7.02 0.12 14.97
C VAL A 209 -5.55 0.32 15.38
N ILE A 210 -5.26 1.20 16.35
CA ILE A 210 -3.89 1.46 16.81
C ILE A 210 -3.25 0.20 17.41
N TRP A 211 -3.99 -0.56 18.23
CA TRP A 211 -3.49 -1.82 18.78
C TRP A 211 -3.32 -2.91 17.72
N ALA A 212 -4.25 -2.98 16.76
CA ALA A 212 -4.14 -3.90 15.64
C ALA A 212 -2.91 -3.57 14.76
N ASP A 213 -2.63 -2.28 14.54
CA ASP A 213 -1.42 -1.83 13.80
C ASP A 213 -0.13 -2.19 14.56
N LEU A 214 -0.13 -2.12 15.87
CA LEU A 214 1.02 -2.52 16.70
C LEU A 214 1.32 -4.01 16.55
N ILE A 215 0.31 -4.86 16.74
CA ILE A 215 0.43 -6.32 16.59
C ILE A 215 0.91 -6.67 15.18
N LYS A 216 0.27 -6.10 14.15
CA LYS A 216 0.62 -6.26 12.76
C LYS A 216 2.10 -5.97 12.50
N THR A 217 2.54 -4.77 12.84
CA THR A 217 3.89 -4.31 12.56
C THR A 217 4.93 -5.18 13.29
N THR A 218 4.65 -5.56 14.53
CA THR A 218 5.51 -6.47 15.28
C THR A 218 5.61 -7.83 14.59
N CYS A 219 4.48 -8.45 14.21
CA CYS A 219 4.48 -9.74 13.51
C CYS A 219 5.22 -9.68 12.18
N LEU A 220 5.03 -8.60 11.39
CA LEU A 220 5.74 -8.42 10.12
C LEU A 220 7.26 -8.36 10.31
N ILE A 221 7.73 -7.52 11.22
CA ILE A 221 9.16 -7.32 11.46
C ILE A 221 9.80 -8.59 12.04
N VAL A 222 9.16 -9.22 13.03
CA VAL A 222 9.67 -10.46 13.64
C VAL A 222 9.70 -11.59 12.63
N SER A 223 8.67 -11.74 11.80
CA SER A 223 8.64 -12.77 10.75
C SER A 223 9.80 -12.61 9.77
N VAL A 224 10.06 -11.39 9.27
CA VAL A 224 11.18 -11.11 8.37
C VAL A 224 12.52 -11.39 9.03
N ALA A 225 12.71 -10.93 10.27
CA ALA A 225 13.93 -11.16 11.02
C ALA A 225 14.22 -12.65 11.23
N LEU A 226 13.18 -13.43 11.58
CA LEU A 226 13.30 -14.87 11.73
C LEU A 226 13.57 -15.59 10.42
N CYS A 227 12.90 -15.19 9.31
CA CYS A 227 13.20 -15.74 7.99
C CYS A 227 14.68 -15.54 7.63
N ILE A 228 15.19 -14.30 7.75
CA ILE A 228 16.60 -13.99 7.48
C ILE A 228 17.50 -14.83 8.39
N TRP A 229 17.17 -14.94 9.68
CA TRP A 229 17.94 -15.70 10.66
C TRP A 229 18.06 -17.19 10.29
N PHE A 230 16.91 -17.84 9.98
CA PHE A 230 16.90 -19.26 9.66
C PHE A 230 17.58 -19.55 8.33
N ILE A 231 17.30 -18.79 7.26
CA ILE A 231 17.94 -18.97 5.97
C ILE A 231 19.45 -18.69 6.06
N ALA A 232 19.87 -17.66 6.80
CA ALA A 232 21.29 -17.41 7.05
C ALA A 232 21.97 -18.55 7.81
N GLY A 233 21.26 -19.17 8.76
CA GLY A 233 21.74 -20.38 9.47
C GLY A 233 21.97 -21.56 8.53
N ASP A 234 21.05 -21.80 7.60
CA ASP A 234 21.16 -22.87 6.60
C ASP A 234 22.29 -22.62 5.60
N LEU A 235 22.54 -21.35 5.28
CA LEU A 235 23.66 -20.92 4.45
C LEU A 235 24.98 -20.86 5.23
N GLN A 236 24.97 -21.13 6.54
CA GLN A 236 26.12 -21.01 7.45
C GLN A 236 26.77 -19.63 7.43
N LEU A 237 25.98 -18.58 7.21
CA LEU A 237 26.42 -17.20 7.14
C LEU A 237 26.31 -16.52 8.51
N SER A 238 27.36 -15.79 8.89
CA SER A 238 27.29 -14.82 9.99
C SER A 238 26.49 -13.59 9.55
N PHE A 239 26.08 -12.72 10.48
CA PHE A 239 25.35 -11.49 10.13
C PHE A 239 26.10 -10.61 9.12
N SER A 240 27.41 -10.42 9.28
CA SER A 240 28.26 -9.72 8.31
C SER A 240 28.39 -10.51 7.00
N GLY A 241 28.40 -11.84 7.07
CA GLY A 241 28.39 -12.74 5.93
C GLY A 241 27.14 -12.60 5.06
N VAL A 242 25.96 -12.44 5.67
CA VAL A 242 24.70 -12.20 4.95
C VAL A 242 24.78 -10.91 4.13
N VAL A 243 25.25 -9.81 4.72
CA VAL A 243 25.37 -8.53 4.01
C VAL A 243 26.36 -8.63 2.86
N SER A 244 27.53 -9.24 3.09
CA SER A 244 28.53 -9.45 2.05
C SER A 244 28.02 -10.37 0.93
N HIS A 245 27.33 -11.44 1.28
CA HIS A 245 26.74 -12.38 0.33
C HIS A 245 25.69 -11.72 -0.57
N ILE A 246 24.76 -10.98 0.03
CA ILE A 246 23.73 -10.24 -0.70
C ILE A 246 24.36 -9.18 -1.61
N SER A 247 25.37 -8.44 -1.13
CA SER A 247 26.02 -7.39 -1.93
C SER A 247 26.74 -7.92 -3.18
N GLN A 248 27.09 -9.19 -3.21
CA GLN A 248 27.71 -9.86 -4.36
C GLN A 248 26.69 -10.50 -5.32
N SER A 249 25.42 -10.55 -4.94
CA SER A 249 24.35 -11.08 -5.79
C SER A 249 23.98 -10.10 -6.91
N ASP A 250 23.78 -10.60 -8.12
CA ASP A 250 23.28 -9.81 -9.26
C ASP A 250 21.91 -9.19 -8.97
N MET A 251 21.13 -9.81 -8.08
CA MET A 251 19.82 -9.33 -7.63
C MET A 251 19.91 -8.13 -6.67
N SER A 252 21.10 -7.72 -6.20
CA SER A 252 21.25 -6.59 -5.27
C SER A 252 21.49 -5.24 -5.95
N ARG A 253 21.48 -5.18 -7.27
CA ARG A 253 21.67 -3.93 -8.01
C ARG A 253 20.60 -2.91 -7.61
N MET A 254 21.04 -1.75 -7.07
CA MET A 254 20.14 -0.71 -6.56
C MET A 254 19.89 0.41 -7.58
N PHE A 255 20.95 0.87 -8.28
CA PHE A 255 20.87 2.06 -9.12
C PHE A 255 20.89 1.70 -10.61
N PHE A 256 19.94 2.25 -11.35
CA PHE A 256 19.74 2.04 -12.79
C PHE A 256 19.80 3.39 -13.50
N PHE A 257 20.97 3.73 -14.06
CA PHE A 257 21.20 4.99 -14.79
C PHE A 257 21.45 4.76 -16.29
N ASP A 258 21.47 3.52 -16.73
CA ASP A 258 21.99 3.14 -18.05
C ASP A 258 20.99 3.39 -19.17
N ASP A 259 19.70 3.16 -18.94
CA ASP A 259 18.67 3.22 -19.97
C ASP A 259 17.44 3.99 -19.49
N VAL A 260 17.17 5.13 -20.11
CA VAL A 260 15.99 5.98 -19.84
C VAL A 260 14.68 5.27 -20.19
N ASN A 261 14.69 4.33 -21.12
CA ASN A 261 13.50 3.56 -21.51
C ASN A 261 13.13 2.51 -20.46
N ASN A 262 14.10 2.10 -19.65
CA ASN A 262 13.86 1.13 -18.58
C ASN A 262 12.90 1.71 -17.52
N LYS A 263 11.92 0.91 -17.08
CA LYS A 263 11.00 1.24 -15.99
C LYS A 263 11.72 1.51 -14.67
N GLN A 264 12.88 0.87 -14.44
CA GLN A 264 13.70 1.03 -13.24
C GLN A 264 14.67 2.21 -13.29
N PHE A 265 14.66 3.04 -14.34
CA PHE A 265 15.54 4.19 -14.45
C PHE A 265 15.43 5.11 -13.22
N PHE A 266 16.58 5.47 -12.63
CA PHE A 266 16.65 6.17 -11.33
C PHE A 266 15.74 7.38 -11.23
N PHE A 267 15.82 8.30 -12.19
CA PHE A 267 15.04 9.54 -12.12
C PHE A 267 13.52 9.30 -12.26
N LYS A 268 13.10 8.28 -13.04
CA LYS A 268 11.67 7.89 -13.09
C LYS A 268 11.20 7.45 -11.71
N GLN A 269 11.92 6.52 -11.07
CA GLN A 269 11.56 5.97 -9.78
C GLN A 269 11.63 7.02 -8.67
N PHE A 270 12.70 7.81 -8.63
CA PHE A 270 12.91 8.83 -7.60
C PHE A 270 11.84 9.92 -7.64
N PHE A 271 11.59 10.53 -8.81
CA PHE A 271 10.55 11.55 -8.94
C PHE A 271 9.15 10.98 -8.76
N ALA A 272 8.88 9.79 -9.29
CA ALA A 272 7.63 9.09 -9.03
C ALA A 272 7.41 8.89 -7.52
N GLY A 273 8.44 8.49 -6.78
CA GLY A 273 8.39 8.33 -5.33
C GLY A 273 8.02 9.62 -4.60
N ILE A 274 8.63 10.76 -4.96
CA ILE A 274 8.31 12.08 -4.39
C ILE A 274 6.81 12.37 -4.54
N PHE A 275 6.31 12.33 -5.75
CA PHE A 275 4.93 12.72 -6.04
C PHE A 275 3.92 11.69 -5.55
N THR A 276 4.26 10.39 -5.55
CA THR A 276 3.44 9.34 -4.95
C THR A 276 3.24 9.57 -3.45
N THR A 277 4.28 9.92 -2.72
CA THR A 277 4.16 10.23 -1.29
C THR A 277 3.36 11.49 -1.04
N ILE A 278 3.57 12.54 -1.82
CA ILE A 278 2.74 13.76 -1.72
C ILE A 278 1.27 13.39 -1.94
N ALA A 279 0.95 12.60 -2.96
CA ALA A 279 -0.42 12.22 -3.29
C ALA A 279 -1.03 11.25 -2.26
N MET A 280 -0.38 10.13 -2.00
CA MET A 280 -0.94 9.04 -1.18
C MET A 280 -0.77 9.24 0.34
N THR A 281 0.03 10.21 0.78
CA THR A 281 0.17 10.56 2.21
C THR A 281 -0.33 11.98 2.48
N GLY A 282 0.12 12.95 1.69
CA GLY A 282 -0.20 14.35 1.91
C GLY A 282 -1.62 14.75 1.50
N LEU A 283 -2.17 14.11 0.46
CA LEU A 283 -3.49 14.41 -0.09
C LEU A 283 -4.51 13.28 0.15
N ASP A 284 -4.12 12.21 0.83
CA ASP A 284 -5.03 11.15 1.29
C ASP A 284 -5.62 11.54 2.64
N GLN A 285 -6.96 11.59 2.71
CA GLN A 285 -7.68 12.01 3.91
C GLN A 285 -7.40 11.10 5.11
N ASP A 286 -7.35 9.78 4.94
CA ASP A 286 -7.12 8.82 6.04
C ASP A 286 -5.71 8.98 6.62
N MET A 287 -4.70 9.11 5.76
CA MET A 287 -3.31 9.30 6.19
C MET A 287 -3.10 10.67 6.86
N MET A 288 -3.64 11.73 6.26
CA MET A 288 -3.47 13.08 6.79
C MET A 288 -4.26 13.28 8.08
N GLN A 289 -5.44 12.69 8.24
CA GLN A 289 -6.21 12.76 9.48
C GLN A 289 -5.45 12.15 10.67
N ARG A 290 -4.70 11.06 10.48
CA ARG A 290 -3.81 10.48 11.51
C ARG A 290 -2.70 11.48 11.88
N ASN A 291 -2.09 12.13 10.90
CA ASN A 291 -1.06 13.14 11.11
C ASN A 291 -1.60 14.39 11.83
N LEU A 292 -2.79 14.82 11.48
CA LEU A 292 -3.46 15.95 12.13
C LEU A 292 -4.03 15.63 13.52
N SER A 293 -4.05 14.36 13.95
CA SER A 293 -4.42 13.96 15.31
C SER A 293 -3.33 14.19 16.35
N CYS A 294 -2.10 14.55 15.94
CA CYS A 294 -1.03 14.93 16.82
C CYS A 294 -1.32 16.27 17.52
N ARG A 295 -0.73 16.47 18.69
CA ARG A 295 -0.96 17.66 19.52
C ARG A 295 -0.61 18.98 18.82
N ASN A 296 0.42 18.96 17.99
CA ASN A 296 0.88 20.13 17.22
C ASN A 296 1.61 19.70 15.94
N SER A 297 1.81 20.68 15.03
CA SER A 297 2.48 20.45 13.75
C SER A 297 3.91 19.91 13.89
N ARG A 298 4.68 20.37 14.88
CA ARG A 298 6.08 19.95 15.10
C ARG A 298 6.16 18.46 15.50
N GLU A 299 5.25 18.01 16.36
CA GLU A 299 5.17 16.60 16.75
C GLU A 299 4.78 15.72 15.56
N SER A 300 3.82 16.16 14.76
CA SER A 300 3.43 15.49 13.52
C SER A 300 4.61 15.38 12.55
N GLN A 301 5.34 16.48 12.30
CA GLN A 301 6.52 16.52 11.45
C GLN A 301 7.61 15.53 11.91
N LYS A 302 7.92 15.54 13.22
CA LYS A 302 8.90 14.61 13.80
C LYS A 302 8.48 13.16 13.59
N ASN A 303 7.21 12.82 13.83
CA ASN A 303 6.69 11.47 13.64
C ASN A 303 6.76 11.04 12.18
N MET A 304 6.46 11.93 11.24
CA MET A 304 6.53 11.68 9.79
C MET A 304 7.97 11.39 9.35
N VAL A 305 8.94 12.15 9.81
CA VAL A 305 10.37 11.94 9.49
C VAL A 305 10.87 10.61 10.06
N ILE A 306 10.56 10.31 11.33
CA ILE A 306 10.96 9.07 11.96
C ILE A 306 10.34 7.87 11.23
N SER A 307 9.05 7.94 10.91
CA SER A 307 8.35 6.84 10.24
C SER A 307 8.91 6.51 8.86
N ILE A 308 9.29 7.52 8.05
CA ILE A 308 9.83 7.28 6.72
C ILE A 308 11.25 6.70 6.76
N LEU A 309 12.08 7.12 7.70
CA LEU A 309 13.42 6.55 7.87
C LEU A 309 13.36 5.09 8.33
N LEU A 310 12.47 4.77 9.26
CA LEU A 310 12.23 3.40 9.68
C LEU A 310 11.63 2.55 8.54
N GLN A 311 10.73 3.12 7.74
CA GLN A 311 10.18 2.44 6.57
C GLN A 311 11.28 2.09 5.56
N PHE A 312 12.25 2.97 5.32
CA PHE A 312 13.40 2.69 4.45
C PHE A 312 14.18 1.48 4.93
N ILE A 313 14.49 1.40 6.24
CA ILE A 313 15.22 0.26 6.84
C ILE A 313 14.42 -1.04 6.67
N VAL A 314 13.12 -1.01 6.93
CA VAL A 314 12.27 -2.19 6.81
C VAL A 314 12.14 -2.66 5.36
N VAL A 315 12.02 -1.74 4.41
CA VAL A 315 11.97 -2.09 2.97
C VAL A 315 13.31 -2.68 2.52
N ALA A 316 14.44 -2.13 2.98
CA ALA A 316 15.76 -2.71 2.70
C ALA A 316 15.84 -4.16 3.23
N ALA A 317 15.36 -4.42 4.45
CA ALA A 317 15.30 -5.77 5.00
C ALA A 317 14.40 -6.72 4.17
N PHE A 318 13.28 -6.23 3.62
CA PHE A 318 12.43 -7.03 2.72
C PHE A 318 13.13 -7.39 1.40
N LEU A 319 13.91 -6.48 0.83
CA LEU A 319 14.68 -6.75 -0.37
C LEU A 319 15.82 -7.75 -0.10
N MET A 320 16.51 -7.59 1.03
CA MET A 320 17.51 -8.56 1.48
C MET A 320 16.90 -9.95 1.65
N LEU A 321 15.74 -10.02 2.31
CA LEU A 321 14.98 -11.26 2.43
C LEU A 321 14.64 -11.84 1.05
N GLY A 322 14.28 -11.00 0.07
CA GLY A 322 13.95 -11.45 -1.29
C GLY A 322 15.10 -12.23 -1.95
N VAL A 323 16.34 -11.75 -1.86
CA VAL A 323 17.51 -12.46 -2.38
C VAL A 323 17.64 -13.84 -1.72
N LEU A 324 17.58 -13.87 -0.38
CA LEU A 324 17.69 -15.12 0.39
C LEU A 324 16.56 -16.11 0.07
N LEU A 325 15.33 -15.63 -0.15
CA LEU A 325 14.20 -16.47 -0.53
C LEU A 325 14.38 -17.10 -1.92
N TYR A 326 14.88 -16.33 -2.90
CA TYR A 326 15.19 -16.88 -4.23
C TYR A 326 16.30 -17.91 -4.21
N GLU A 327 17.32 -17.71 -3.39
CA GLU A 327 18.41 -18.69 -3.19
C GLU A 327 17.89 -19.96 -2.53
N GLU A 328 17.08 -19.81 -1.49
CA GLU A 328 16.46 -20.95 -0.81
C GLU A 328 15.54 -21.73 -1.73
N ALA A 329 14.71 -21.01 -2.54
CA ALA A 329 13.88 -21.62 -3.58
C ALA A 329 14.72 -22.43 -4.57
N ALA A 330 15.82 -21.88 -5.07
CA ALA A 330 16.71 -22.56 -6.02
C ALA A 330 17.36 -23.81 -5.44
N ARG A 331 17.78 -23.76 -4.17
CA ARG A 331 18.39 -24.90 -3.47
C ARG A 331 17.43 -26.07 -3.29
N HIS A 332 16.16 -25.78 -3.05
CA HIS A 332 15.12 -26.79 -2.80
C HIS A 332 14.25 -27.11 -4.02
N GLY A 333 14.59 -26.54 -5.19
CA GLY A 333 13.85 -26.81 -6.44
C GLY A 333 12.44 -26.22 -6.44
N VAL A 334 12.18 -25.17 -5.64
CA VAL A 334 10.90 -24.47 -5.61
C VAL A 334 10.82 -23.50 -6.79
N THR A 335 9.79 -23.62 -7.61
CA THR A 335 9.60 -22.80 -8.83
C THR A 335 8.74 -21.55 -8.61
N ALA A 336 8.33 -21.27 -7.37
CA ALA A 336 7.52 -20.11 -7.04
C ALA A 336 8.31 -18.81 -7.28
N THR A 337 7.66 -17.81 -7.85
CA THR A 337 8.23 -16.49 -8.16
C THR A 337 7.26 -15.36 -7.82
N GLY A 338 7.75 -14.13 -7.73
CA GLY A 338 6.90 -12.96 -7.47
C GLY A 338 6.11 -13.08 -6.17
N ASP A 339 4.83 -12.77 -6.23
CA ASP A 339 3.93 -12.75 -5.05
C ASP A 339 3.67 -14.17 -4.46
N GLN A 340 4.08 -15.24 -5.13
CA GLN A 340 3.96 -16.61 -4.62
C GLN A 340 5.19 -17.08 -3.83
N LEU A 341 6.36 -16.44 -4.02
CA LEU A 341 7.63 -16.89 -3.46
C LEU A 341 7.60 -16.96 -1.92
N PHE A 342 7.39 -15.82 -1.28
CA PHE A 342 7.44 -15.75 0.17
C PHE A 342 6.36 -16.61 0.86
N PRO A 343 5.07 -16.57 0.42
CA PRO A 343 4.06 -17.47 0.97
C PRO A 343 4.47 -18.94 0.90
N THR A 344 4.96 -19.40 -0.24
CA THR A 344 5.34 -20.81 -0.45
C THR A 344 6.49 -21.23 0.45
N ILE A 345 7.55 -20.41 0.56
CA ILE A 345 8.71 -20.77 1.42
C ILE A 345 8.36 -20.68 2.91
N ALA A 346 7.60 -19.65 3.31
CA ALA A 346 7.26 -19.46 4.72
C ALA A 346 6.35 -20.56 5.28
N THR A 347 5.52 -21.20 4.44
CA THR A 347 4.53 -22.19 4.87
C THR A 347 4.78 -23.61 4.35
N GLY A 348 5.70 -23.77 3.40
CA GLY A 348 6.00 -25.03 2.70
C GLY A 348 7.03 -25.91 3.42
N GLY A 349 7.15 -25.83 4.73
CA GLY A 349 8.00 -26.74 5.53
C GLY A 349 9.51 -26.49 5.41
N LEU A 350 9.96 -25.52 4.62
CA LEU A 350 11.39 -25.15 4.51
C LEU A 350 11.88 -24.33 5.72
N LEU A 351 10.97 -23.64 6.39
CA LEU A 351 11.26 -22.85 7.58
C LEU A 351 10.44 -23.38 8.77
N PRO A 352 10.90 -23.15 10.03
CA PRO A 352 10.13 -23.56 11.21
C PRO A 352 8.71 -23.05 11.20
N GLY A 353 7.73 -23.87 11.62
CA GLY A 353 6.30 -23.55 11.56
C GLY A 353 5.91 -22.23 12.24
N VAL A 354 6.69 -21.76 13.22
CA VAL A 354 6.47 -20.44 13.86
C VAL A 354 6.61 -19.29 12.83
N VAL A 355 7.50 -19.43 11.84
CA VAL A 355 7.67 -18.43 10.79
C VAL A 355 6.42 -18.37 9.92
N GLY A 356 5.89 -19.52 9.52
CA GLY A 356 4.65 -19.61 8.76
C GLY A 356 3.45 -19.01 9.51
N VAL A 357 3.32 -19.29 10.82
CA VAL A 357 2.26 -18.69 11.65
C VAL A 357 2.39 -17.17 11.69
N LEU A 358 3.58 -16.64 11.97
CA LEU A 358 3.83 -15.19 12.02
C LEU A 358 3.63 -14.54 10.66
N PHE A 359 4.00 -15.23 9.57
CA PHE A 359 3.76 -14.78 8.20
C PHE A 359 2.25 -14.62 7.95
N ILE A 360 1.45 -15.65 8.22
CA ILE A 360 -0.01 -15.62 8.01
C ILE A 360 -0.68 -14.57 8.88
N VAL A 361 -0.29 -14.44 10.16
CA VAL A 361 -0.82 -13.42 11.07
C VAL A 361 -0.46 -12.02 10.57
N GLY A 362 0.81 -11.77 10.23
CA GLY A 362 1.30 -10.49 9.74
C GLY A 362 0.60 -10.06 8.44
N LEU A 363 0.49 -10.97 7.48
CA LEU A 363 -0.19 -10.74 6.22
C LEU A 363 -1.68 -10.43 6.42
N SER A 364 -2.39 -11.29 7.18
CA SER A 364 -3.81 -11.11 7.48
C SER A 364 -4.04 -9.80 8.22
N ALA A 365 -3.26 -9.53 9.28
CA ALA A 365 -3.36 -8.31 10.05
C ALA A 365 -3.16 -7.06 9.18
N SER A 366 -2.20 -7.10 8.26
CA SER A 366 -1.90 -5.98 7.38
C SER A 366 -3.05 -5.64 6.44
N ALA A 367 -3.60 -6.63 5.75
CA ALA A 367 -4.59 -6.38 4.73
C ALA A 367 -5.99 -6.17 5.30
N TYR A 368 -6.39 -6.99 6.25
CA TYR A 368 -7.73 -6.84 6.86
C TYR A 368 -7.87 -5.51 7.59
N ASN A 369 -6.81 -5.04 8.29
CA ASN A 369 -6.85 -3.73 8.95
C ASN A 369 -6.91 -2.57 7.94
N ALA A 370 -6.10 -2.64 6.87
CA ALA A 370 -6.13 -1.63 5.80
C ALA A 370 -7.49 -1.60 5.07
N ALA A 371 -8.06 -2.77 4.76
CA ALA A 371 -9.38 -2.88 4.13
C ALA A 371 -10.50 -2.36 5.05
N GLY A 372 -10.43 -2.66 6.34
CA GLY A 372 -11.41 -2.19 7.32
C GLY A 372 -11.38 -0.68 7.53
N SER A 373 -10.19 -0.09 7.63
CA SER A 373 -10.01 1.37 7.70
C SER A 373 -10.58 2.04 6.45
N ALA A 374 -10.23 1.52 5.26
CA ALA A 374 -10.74 2.03 3.99
C ALA A 374 -12.27 1.89 3.89
N LEU A 375 -12.83 0.73 4.24
CA LEU A 375 -14.28 0.48 4.20
C LEU A 375 -15.04 1.46 5.11
N THR A 376 -14.50 1.75 6.29
CA THR A 376 -15.09 2.69 7.24
C THR A 376 -14.99 4.14 6.71
N ALA A 377 -13.83 4.54 6.19
CA ALA A 377 -13.61 5.87 5.61
C ALA A 377 -14.52 6.11 4.39
N LEU A 378 -14.58 5.15 3.47
CA LEU A 378 -15.45 5.20 2.29
C LEU A 378 -16.93 5.28 2.67
N THR A 379 -17.36 4.51 3.69
CA THR A 379 -18.75 4.56 4.18
C THR A 379 -19.07 5.92 4.76
N THR A 380 -18.17 6.52 5.54
CA THR A 380 -18.36 7.83 6.17
C THR A 380 -18.41 8.93 5.12
N SER A 381 -17.38 8.98 4.23
CA SER A 381 -17.31 9.99 3.18
C SER A 381 -18.51 9.89 2.22
N PHE A 382 -18.87 8.70 1.78
CA PHE A 382 -20.04 8.53 0.91
C PHE A 382 -21.34 8.98 1.59
N THR A 383 -21.51 8.65 2.86
CA THR A 383 -22.71 9.01 3.61
C THR A 383 -22.80 10.52 3.84
N VAL A 384 -21.68 11.15 4.25
CA VAL A 384 -21.65 12.57 4.65
C VAL A 384 -21.46 13.48 3.44
N ASP A 385 -20.45 13.20 2.60
CA ASP A 385 -20.00 14.13 1.56
C ASP A 385 -20.80 13.97 0.26
N ILE A 386 -21.19 12.72 -0.08
CA ILE A 386 -21.90 12.44 -1.34
C ILE A 386 -23.41 12.45 -1.14
N LEU A 387 -23.93 11.76 -0.12
CA LEU A 387 -25.38 11.68 0.16
C LEU A 387 -25.90 12.86 1.00
N GLY A 388 -25.02 13.75 1.49
CA GLY A 388 -25.41 14.96 2.21
C GLY A 388 -26.14 14.70 3.54
N ALA A 389 -25.77 13.65 4.25
CA ALA A 389 -26.47 13.21 5.48
C ALA A 389 -26.40 14.22 6.64
N GLY A 390 -25.53 15.23 6.60
CA GLY A 390 -25.34 16.20 7.67
C GLY A 390 -26.58 17.06 8.01
N LYS A 391 -27.62 17.00 7.20
CA LYS A 391 -28.90 17.73 7.42
C LYS A 391 -30.05 16.81 7.89
N ARG A 392 -29.80 15.52 8.10
CA ARG A 392 -30.82 14.52 8.44
C ARG A 392 -30.80 14.16 9.92
N SER A 393 -31.87 13.52 10.40
CA SER A 393 -31.92 13.02 11.77
C SER A 393 -30.88 11.94 12.04
N GLU A 394 -30.39 11.84 13.28
CA GLU A 394 -29.34 10.91 13.67
C GLU A 394 -29.70 9.44 13.40
N SER A 395 -30.98 9.08 13.54
CA SER A 395 -31.52 7.75 13.26
C SER A 395 -31.51 7.41 11.76
N GLU A 396 -31.83 8.38 10.88
CA GLU A 396 -31.78 8.22 9.43
C GLU A 396 -30.35 8.09 8.93
N VAL A 397 -29.43 8.92 9.46
CA VAL A 397 -28.00 8.85 9.17
C VAL A 397 -27.43 7.48 9.54
N THR A 398 -27.80 6.96 10.71
CA THR A 398 -27.35 5.63 11.15
C THR A 398 -27.86 4.51 10.24
N ARG A 399 -29.13 4.56 9.82
CA ARG A 399 -29.72 3.58 8.89
C ARG A 399 -29.07 3.64 7.52
N MET A 400 -28.86 4.85 7.00
CA MET A 400 -28.20 5.09 5.72
C MET A 400 -26.76 4.59 5.74
N ARG A 401 -25.99 4.93 6.79
CA ARG A 401 -24.61 4.46 6.99
C ARG A 401 -24.51 2.94 6.95
N LYS A 402 -25.41 2.21 7.63
CA LYS A 402 -25.42 0.74 7.61
C LYS A 402 -25.63 0.18 6.20
N ARG A 403 -26.55 0.75 5.41
CA ARG A 403 -26.80 0.32 4.03
C ARG A 403 -25.62 0.62 3.12
N VAL A 404 -25.06 1.81 3.24
CA VAL A 404 -23.85 2.21 2.50
C VAL A 404 -22.68 1.29 2.85
N HIS A 405 -22.50 0.94 4.12
CA HIS A 405 -21.41 0.07 4.56
C HIS A 405 -21.48 -1.33 3.92
N ILE A 406 -22.68 -1.90 3.81
CA ILE A 406 -22.90 -3.17 3.08
C ILE A 406 -22.60 -2.98 1.59
N GLY A 407 -23.15 -1.92 0.98
CA GLY A 407 -22.91 -1.62 -0.43
C GLY A 407 -21.41 -1.49 -0.75
N MET A 408 -20.65 -0.80 0.10
CA MET A 408 -19.18 -0.65 -0.06
C MET A 408 -18.44 -1.98 0.07
N ALA A 409 -18.87 -2.85 0.99
CA ALA A 409 -18.29 -4.18 1.12
C ALA A 409 -18.54 -5.01 -0.16
N VAL A 410 -19.75 -4.97 -0.71
CA VAL A 410 -20.07 -5.67 -1.97
C VAL A 410 -19.23 -5.13 -3.13
N VAL A 411 -19.14 -3.80 -3.29
CA VAL A 411 -18.33 -3.17 -4.34
C VAL A 411 -16.86 -3.55 -4.19
N MET A 412 -16.33 -3.59 -2.96
CA MET A 412 -14.96 -4.04 -2.69
C MET A 412 -14.75 -5.50 -3.12
N GLY A 413 -15.67 -6.41 -2.77
CA GLY A 413 -15.61 -7.81 -3.18
C GLY A 413 -15.65 -8.00 -4.70
N LEU A 414 -16.56 -7.28 -5.38
CA LEU A 414 -16.62 -7.29 -6.85
C LEU A 414 -15.33 -6.74 -7.47
N SER A 415 -14.77 -5.65 -6.92
CA SER A 415 -13.49 -5.09 -7.39
C SER A 415 -12.34 -6.08 -7.27
N ILE A 416 -12.30 -6.89 -6.19
CA ILE A 416 -11.29 -7.94 -6.01
C ILE A 416 -11.45 -9.04 -7.08
N ILE A 417 -12.67 -9.48 -7.35
CA ILE A 417 -12.93 -10.52 -8.37
C ILE A 417 -12.54 -10.02 -9.76
N VAL A 418 -12.92 -8.80 -10.11
CA VAL A 418 -12.56 -8.17 -11.40
C VAL A 418 -11.03 -8.04 -11.50
N PHE A 419 -10.37 -7.59 -10.44
CA PHE A 419 -8.92 -7.46 -10.41
C PHE A 419 -8.23 -8.81 -10.62
N ASN A 420 -8.72 -9.89 -10.02
CA ASN A 420 -8.17 -11.24 -10.21
C ASN A 420 -8.19 -11.71 -11.68
N VAL A 421 -9.21 -11.27 -12.43
CA VAL A 421 -9.34 -11.63 -13.86
C VAL A 421 -8.43 -10.78 -14.76
N LEU A 422 -8.24 -9.51 -14.39
CA LEU A 422 -7.54 -8.52 -15.23
C LEU A 422 -6.05 -8.40 -14.91
N ASN A 423 -5.62 -8.79 -13.71
CA ASN A 423 -4.25 -8.55 -13.27
C ASN A 423 -3.26 -9.58 -13.79
N ASN A 424 -2.24 -9.10 -14.51
CA ASN A 424 -1.11 -9.89 -15.03
C ASN A 424 0.25 -9.38 -14.49
N THR A 425 0.23 -8.45 -13.52
CA THR A 425 1.44 -7.83 -12.96
C THR A 425 1.53 -8.08 -11.46
N SER A 426 2.67 -7.73 -10.85
CA SER A 426 2.80 -7.79 -9.40
C SER A 426 1.78 -6.87 -8.73
N VAL A 427 1.33 -7.24 -7.53
CA VAL A 427 0.32 -6.44 -6.80
C VAL A 427 0.87 -5.06 -6.43
N VAL A 428 2.18 -4.93 -6.18
CA VAL A 428 2.81 -3.63 -5.92
C VAL A 428 2.75 -2.71 -7.14
N ASP A 429 3.03 -3.23 -8.34
CA ASP A 429 2.93 -2.48 -9.59
C ASP A 429 1.49 -2.02 -9.84
N ALA A 430 0.53 -2.90 -9.62
CA ALA A 430 -0.89 -2.57 -9.77
C ALA A 430 -1.34 -1.44 -8.83
N VAL A 431 -0.89 -1.43 -7.56
CA VAL A 431 -1.20 -0.35 -6.61
C VAL A 431 -0.70 0.99 -7.11
N TYR A 432 0.55 1.08 -7.57
CA TYR A 432 1.12 2.36 -8.02
C TYR A 432 0.58 2.79 -9.38
N THR A 433 0.31 1.86 -10.28
CA THR A 433 -0.35 2.16 -11.56
C THR A 433 -1.75 2.73 -11.35
N LEU A 434 -2.58 2.08 -10.52
CA LEU A 434 -3.90 2.60 -10.17
C LEU A 434 -3.82 3.97 -9.49
N ALA A 435 -2.84 4.15 -8.58
CA ALA A 435 -2.60 5.43 -7.95
C ALA A 435 -2.23 6.51 -8.97
N SER A 436 -1.42 6.19 -9.97
CA SER A 436 -1.01 7.13 -11.01
C SER A 436 -2.19 7.69 -11.82
N TYR A 437 -3.19 6.85 -12.10
CA TYR A 437 -4.40 7.29 -12.79
C TYR A 437 -5.39 8.05 -11.88
N THR A 438 -5.49 7.67 -10.62
CA THR A 438 -6.56 8.17 -9.74
C THR A 438 -6.13 9.33 -8.85
N TYR A 439 -4.87 9.39 -8.38
CA TYR A 439 -4.36 10.51 -7.59
C TYR A 439 -3.80 11.66 -8.44
N GLY A 440 -3.51 11.45 -9.72
CA GLY A 440 -3.00 12.50 -10.60
C GLY A 440 -3.85 13.77 -10.63
N PRO A 441 -5.17 13.66 -10.88
CA PRO A 441 -6.05 14.82 -10.85
C PRO A 441 -6.09 15.54 -9.50
N ILE A 442 -6.09 14.81 -8.39
CA ILE A 442 -6.04 15.38 -7.03
C ILE A 442 -4.76 16.18 -6.86
N LEU A 443 -3.61 15.58 -7.21
CA LEU A 443 -2.31 16.22 -7.12
C LEU A 443 -2.25 17.49 -7.97
N GLY A 444 -2.76 17.45 -9.20
CA GLY A 444 -2.82 18.61 -10.10
C GLY A 444 -3.69 19.75 -9.54
N LEU A 445 -4.85 19.43 -8.97
CA LEU A 445 -5.75 20.40 -8.31
C LEU A 445 -5.04 21.08 -7.13
N PHE A 446 -4.40 20.31 -6.26
CA PHE A 446 -3.68 20.86 -5.10
C PHE A 446 -2.46 21.66 -5.52
N ALA A 447 -1.65 21.17 -6.46
CA ALA A 447 -0.49 21.88 -6.97
C ALA A 447 -0.91 23.23 -7.56
N PHE A 448 -1.94 23.27 -8.40
CA PHE A 448 -2.46 24.52 -8.94
C PHE A 448 -3.00 25.44 -7.83
N GLY A 449 -3.77 24.90 -6.89
CA GLY A 449 -4.34 25.68 -5.79
C GLY A 449 -3.29 26.37 -4.92
N ILE A 450 -2.16 25.71 -4.67
CA ILE A 450 -1.05 26.23 -3.85
C ILE A 450 -0.17 27.22 -4.63
N LEU A 451 0.16 26.88 -5.88
CA LEU A 451 1.14 27.63 -6.68
C LEU A 451 0.52 28.82 -7.42
N VAL A 452 -0.72 28.68 -7.91
CA VAL A 452 -1.38 29.68 -8.76
C VAL A 452 -2.54 30.33 -8.01
N LYS A 453 -2.40 31.59 -7.61
CA LYS A 453 -3.43 32.33 -6.82
C LYS A 453 -4.57 32.89 -7.66
N ARG A 454 -4.74 32.52 -8.92
CA ARG A 454 -5.78 33.05 -9.80
C ARG A 454 -7.08 32.24 -9.70
N PRO A 455 -8.27 32.88 -9.75
CA PRO A 455 -9.55 32.19 -9.76
C PRO A 455 -9.75 31.44 -11.07
N VAL A 456 -10.44 30.28 -10.99
CA VAL A 456 -10.77 29.42 -12.14
C VAL A 456 -12.27 29.22 -12.28
N ARG A 457 -12.73 28.74 -13.42
CA ARG A 457 -14.13 28.40 -13.67
C ARG A 457 -14.44 27.03 -13.06
N ASP A 458 -14.89 27.00 -11.81
CA ASP A 458 -15.16 25.78 -11.02
C ASP A 458 -16.01 24.74 -11.78
N ARG A 459 -17.01 25.18 -12.55
CA ARG A 459 -17.93 24.32 -13.29
C ARG A 459 -17.24 23.31 -14.23
N TRP A 460 -16.06 23.68 -14.78
CA TRP A 460 -15.33 22.87 -15.76
C TRP A 460 -14.22 21.99 -15.16
N ILE A 461 -13.96 22.12 -13.88
CA ILE A 461 -12.93 21.33 -13.18
C ILE A 461 -13.18 19.83 -13.29
N PRO A 462 -14.42 19.29 -13.13
CA PRO A 462 -14.66 17.87 -13.29
C PRO A 462 -14.26 17.34 -14.66
N LEU A 463 -14.52 18.13 -15.73
CA LEU A 463 -14.15 17.73 -17.09
C LEU A 463 -12.63 17.64 -17.28
N VAL A 464 -11.88 18.61 -16.77
CA VAL A 464 -10.40 18.59 -16.81
C VAL A 464 -9.87 17.39 -16.03
N ALA A 465 -10.39 17.13 -14.83
CA ALA A 465 -9.97 16.03 -13.98
C ALA A 465 -10.27 14.64 -14.59
N LEU A 466 -11.36 14.51 -15.35
CA LEU A 466 -11.68 13.27 -16.08
C LEU A 466 -10.86 13.11 -17.37
N ALA A 467 -10.62 14.22 -18.10
CA ALA A 467 -9.84 14.18 -19.32
C ALA A 467 -8.37 13.81 -19.08
N SER A 468 -7.80 14.23 -17.94
CA SER A 468 -6.39 14.04 -17.61
C SER A 468 -5.97 12.56 -17.55
N PRO A 469 -6.60 11.66 -16.77
CA PRO A 469 -6.26 10.24 -16.78
C PRO A 469 -6.56 9.56 -18.13
N LEU A 470 -7.56 10.02 -18.89
CA LEU A 470 -7.83 9.49 -20.22
C LEU A 470 -6.70 9.83 -21.20
N LEU A 471 -6.18 11.06 -21.16
CA LEU A 471 -5.01 11.45 -21.96
C LEU A 471 -3.78 10.65 -21.55
N CYS A 472 -3.57 10.44 -20.26
CA CYS A 472 -2.49 9.60 -19.78
C CYS A 472 -2.61 8.15 -20.27
N TRP A 473 -3.81 7.59 -20.25
CA TRP A 473 -4.05 6.24 -20.75
C TRP A 473 -3.74 6.11 -22.24
N VAL A 474 -4.14 7.08 -23.05
CA VAL A 474 -3.82 7.11 -24.49
C VAL A 474 -2.30 7.18 -24.71
N LEU A 475 -1.61 8.06 -23.97
CA LEU A 475 -0.16 8.21 -24.08
C LEU A 475 0.59 6.95 -23.62
N ASP A 476 0.18 6.37 -22.52
CA ASP A 476 0.77 5.14 -21.98
C ASP A 476 0.61 3.97 -22.97
N ARG A 477 -0.59 3.82 -23.53
CA ARG A 477 -0.90 2.76 -24.52
C ARG A 477 -0.08 2.85 -25.79
N HIS A 478 0.28 4.07 -26.20
CA HIS A 478 1.02 4.32 -27.45
C HIS A 478 2.47 4.76 -27.21
N SER A 479 2.93 4.74 -25.97
CA SER A 479 4.24 5.28 -25.57
C SER A 479 5.41 4.61 -26.29
N GLU A 480 5.38 3.31 -26.43
CA GLU A 480 6.40 2.52 -27.14
C GLU A 480 6.55 2.95 -28.61
N ALA A 481 5.42 3.17 -29.29
CA ALA A 481 5.42 3.58 -30.69
C ALA A 481 5.76 5.07 -30.89
N TRP A 482 5.28 5.94 -30.00
CA TRP A 482 5.43 7.39 -30.16
C TRP A 482 6.74 7.94 -29.61
N PHE A 483 7.31 7.28 -28.60
CA PHE A 483 8.49 7.73 -27.87
C PHE A 483 9.67 6.75 -27.99
N ASN A 484 9.80 6.08 -29.14
CA ASN A 484 10.95 5.25 -29.48
C ASN A 484 11.29 4.17 -28.42
N GLY A 485 10.28 3.40 -28.01
CA GLY A 485 10.44 2.32 -27.04
C GLY A 485 10.36 2.77 -25.58
N TYR A 486 9.92 4.01 -25.30
CA TYR A 486 9.74 4.48 -23.95
C TYR A 486 8.54 3.82 -23.26
N HIS A 487 8.76 3.26 -22.08
CA HIS A 487 7.70 2.71 -21.23
C HIS A 487 7.50 3.59 -20.01
N PHE A 488 6.27 4.09 -19.83
CA PHE A 488 5.90 4.77 -18.60
C PHE A 488 5.93 3.79 -17.42
N SER A 489 6.31 4.30 -16.27
CA SER A 489 6.24 3.65 -14.98
C SER A 489 5.37 4.51 -14.05
N TYR A 490 5.72 4.62 -12.79
CA TYR A 490 4.94 5.37 -11.80
C TYR A 490 5.02 6.90 -11.98
N GLU A 491 5.95 7.42 -12.78
CA GLU A 491 6.01 8.83 -13.17
C GLU A 491 4.79 9.30 -13.98
N LEU A 492 3.97 8.37 -14.48
CA LEU A 492 2.68 8.67 -15.10
C LEU A 492 1.78 9.51 -14.18
N LEU A 493 1.93 9.37 -12.85
CA LEU A 493 1.28 10.22 -11.84
C LEU A 493 1.60 11.70 -12.05
N ILE A 494 2.87 12.01 -12.34
CA ILE A 494 3.34 13.40 -12.55
C ILE A 494 2.72 13.95 -13.82
N LEU A 495 2.73 13.17 -14.88
CA LEU A 495 2.15 13.56 -16.18
C LEU A 495 0.65 13.81 -16.05
N ASN A 496 -0.07 12.96 -15.34
CA ASN A 496 -1.50 13.10 -15.07
C ASN A 496 -1.79 14.38 -14.26
N ALA A 497 -0.99 14.65 -13.22
CA ALA A 497 -1.09 15.89 -12.45
C ALA A 497 -0.79 17.12 -13.31
N LEU A 498 0.20 17.04 -14.22
CA LEU A 498 0.56 18.12 -15.13
C LEU A 498 -0.59 18.41 -16.11
N PHE A 499 -1.23 17.41 -16.69
CA PHE A 499 -2.40 17.63 -17.57
C PHE A 499 -3.54 18.31 -16.81
N THR A 500 -3.80 17.90 -15.58
CA THR A 500 -4.79 18.57 -14.74
C THR A 500 -4.38 20.02 -14.48
N PHE A 501 -3.13 20.27 -14.13
CA PHE A 501 -2.60 21.61 -13.87
C PHE A 501 -2.72 22.52 -15.10
N VAL A 502 -2.29 22.05 -16.27
CA VAL A 502 -2.39 22.79 -17.55
C VAL A 502 -3.85 23.04 -17.93
N GLY A 503 -4.71 22.03 -17.79
CA GLY A 503 -6.15 22.19 -18.00
C GLY A 503 -6.77 23.27 -17.11
N LEU A 504 -6.33 23.39 -15.85
CA LEU A 504 -6.75 24.45 -14.95
C LEU A 504 -6.22 25.82 -15.37
N CYS A 505 -5.01 25.91 -15.94
CA CYS A 505 -4.50 27.16 -16.52
C CYS A 505 -5.43 27.68 -17.63
N LEU A 506 -6.02 26.82 -18.44
CA LEU A 506 -6.98 27.20 -19.48
C LEU A 506 -8.32 27.68 -18.92
N LEU A 507 -8.65 27.30 -17.68
CA LEU A 507 -9.87 27.70 -17.00
C LEU A 507 -9.74 29.00 -16.17
N ILE A 508 -8.60 29.65 -16.17
CA ILE A 508 -8.37 30.91 -15.43
C ILE A 508 -9.36 31.96 -15.91
N LYS A 509 -10.01 32.63 -14.98
CA LYS A 509 -10.91 33.77 -15.28
C LYS A 509 -10.06 35.00 -15.59
N ARG A 510 -10.28 35.58 -16.75
CA ARG A 510 -9.60 36.85 -17.15
C ARG A 510 -10.28 38.01 -16.41
N GLY A 511 -9.49 38.89 -15.80
CA GLY A 511 -9.98 40.14 -15.18
C GLY A 511 -10.33 40.08 -13.69
N GLU A 512 -10.31 38.92 -13.04
CA GLU A 512 -10.50 38.83 -11.58
C GLU A 512 -9.15 38.87 -10.83
N ALA A 513 -9.10 39.65 -9.72
CA ALA A 513 -7.89 39.78 -8.89
C ALA A 513 -7.53 38.43 -8.20
N ALA A 514 -6.25 38.28 -7.84
CA ALA A 514 -5.77 37.12 -7.09
C ALA A 514 -6.49 36.98 -5.74
N GLN A 515 -7.02 35.78 -5.46
CA GLN A 515 -7.62 35.49 -4.16
C GLN A 515 -6.52 35.38 -3.09
N LYS A 516 -6.64 36.15 -2.00
CA LYS A 516 -5.85 35.95 -0.77
C LYS A 516 -6.47 34.77 -0.01
N ILE A 517 -5.72 33.70 0.19
CA ILE A 517 -6.06 32.58 1.07
C ILE A 517 -5.24 32.70 2.34
#